data_19ca65d1df9568995a82b9db291ce036
#
_entry.id   19ca65d1df9568995a82b9db291ce036
#
_cell.length_a   1.000
_cell.length_b   1.000
_cell.length_c   1.000
_cell.angle_alpha   90.00
_cell.angle_beta   90.00
_cell.angle_gamma   90.00
#
_symmetry.space_group_name_H-M   'P 1'
#
loop_
_entity.id
_entity.type
_entity.pdbx_description
1 polymer ?
#
loop_
_entity_poly.entity_id
_entity_poly.type
_entity_poly.pdbx_seq_one_letter_code
_entity_poly.pdbx_strand_id
1 'polypeptide(L)'
;KNVIAVRLLSEWGNGRLGDEASDPYLHSADNQVRISLKGQWKYNGEIEPKLPVGRGYSNNITCMYNTKIAPLLPYGIRGFLWYQGEGNSGQPELYKQLQPTMITDWRIRFEQGYLPFLLVQLPNISGGSCQYFREAQAESLQLPNVGMAVSIDVGDPYDIHPNNKKPVGERLYLRAKE
;
A
#
# COMPACT_ATOMS: atom_id res chain seq x y z
N LYS A 1 -31.21 3.46 -27.28
CA LYS A 1 -30.99 4.01 -25.95
C LYS A 1 -29.83 3.23 -25.32
N ASN A 2 -28.74 3.88 -25.05
CA ASN A 2 -27.56 3.22 -24.44
C ASN A 2 -27.71 3.28 -22.90
N VAL A 3 -27.30 2.21 -22.23
CA VAL A 3 -27.28 2.09 -20.79
C VAL A 3 -25.86 1.78 -20.35
N ILE A 4 -25.39 2.50 -19.32
CA ILE A 4 -24.10 2.24 -18.70
C ILE A 4 -24.39 1.61 -17.35
N ALA A 5 -23.81 0.46 -17.08
CA ALA A 5 -23.82 -0.18 -15.78
C ALA A 5 -22.41 -0.21 -15.21
N VAL A 6 -22.26 0.17 -13.95
CA VAL A 6 -20.99 0.12 -13.24
C VAL A 6 -21.15 -0.79 -12.04
N ARG A 7 -20.29 -1.79 -11.94
CA ARG A 7 -20.19 -2.66 -10.78
C ARG A 7 -19.11 -2.10 -9.86
N LEU A 8 -19.51 -1.81 -8.62
CA LEU A 8 -18.59 -1.42 -7.56
C LEU A 8 -18.49 -2.54 -6.54
N LEU A 9 -17.28 -2.99 -6.28
CA LEU A 9 -16.97 -3.88 -5.18
C LEU A 9 -16.04 -3.11 -4.21
N SER A 10 -16.50 -2.91 -2.99
CA SER A 10 -15.68 -2.31 -1.93
C SER A 10 -15.72 -3.21 -0.71
N GLU A 11 -14.57 -3.71 -0.32
CA GLU A 11 -14.40 -4.49 0.91
C GLU A 11 -14.07 -3.60 2.11
N TRP A 12 -13.76 -2.34 1.86
CA TRP A 12 -13.36 -1.38 2.88
C TRP A 12 -13.92 0.02 2.59
N GLY A 13 -14.70 0.53 3.51
CA GLY A 13 -15.33 1.85 3.37
C GLY A 13 -16.43 1.91 2.31
N ASN A 14 -16.87 3.10 2.02
CA ASN A 14 -17.90 3.35 1.00
C ASN A 14 -17.24 3.43 -0.38
N GLY A 15 -17.60 2.51 -1.26
CA GLY A 15 -17.20 2.59 -2.67
C GLY A 15 -17.72 3.89 -3.31
N ARG A 16 -16.88 4.57 -4.09
CA ARG A 16 -17.25 5.78 -4.84
C ARG A 16 -16.94 5.63 -6.31
N LEU A 17 -17.75 6.25 -7.14
CA LEU A 17 -17.47 6.45 -8.55
C LEU A 17 -16.92 7.88 -8.73
N GLY A 18 -15.59 8.01 -8.69
CA GLY A 18 -14.91 9.31 -8.66
C GLY A 18 -14.78 9.90 -7.25
N ASP A 19 -14.09 11.01 -7.13
CA ASP A 19 -13.95 11.81 -5.92
C ASP A 19 -14.68 13.18 -6.04
N GLU A 20 -14.63 13.98 -4.99
CA GLU A 20 -15.29 15.31 -5.00
C GLU A 20 -14.62 16.28 -5.99
N ALA A 21 -13.38 16.03 -6.38
CA ALA A 21 -12.59 16.86 -7.29
C ALA A 21 -12.63 16.40 -8.75
N SER A 22 -13.06 15.15 -9.01
CA SER A 22 -13.09 14.57 -10.35
C SER A 22 -14.53 14.29 -10.80
N ASP A 23 -14.91 14.86 -11.95
CA ASP A 23 -16.13 14.45 -12.64
C ASP A 23 -15.82 13.25 -13.52
N PRO A 24 -16.34 12.05 -13.22
CA PRO A 24 -16.15 10.90 -14.10
C PRO A 24 -16.85 11.16 -15.45
N TYR A 25 -16.20 10.79 -16.54
CA TYR A 25 -16.73 10.97 -17.89
C TYR A 25 -16.36 9.83 -18.82
N LEU A 26 -17.13 9.67 -19.88
CA LEU A 26 -16.79 8.88 -21.04
C LEU A 26 -16.27 9.78 -22.15
N HIS A 27 -15.31 9.29 -22.89
CA HIS A 27 -14.87 9.95 -24.11
C HIS A 27 -14.77 8.94 -25.26
N SER A 28 -14.90 9.40 -26.49
CA SER A 28 -14.60 8.61 -27.66
C SER A 28 -13.09 8.39 -27.81
N ALA A 29 -12.70 7.36 -28.55
CA ALA A 29 -11.28 7.02 -28.75
C ALA A 29 -10.48 8.18 -29.39
N ASP A 30 -11.13 9.02 -30.18
CA ASP A 30 -10.57 10.21 -30.81
C ASP A 30 -10.69 11.49 -29.97
N ASN A 31 -11.20 11.39 -28.73
CA ASN A 31 -11.46 12.51 -27.80
C ASN A 31 -12.42 13.59 -28.31
N GLN A 32 -13.17 13.36 -29.38
CA GLN A 32 -14.11 14.35 -29.95
C GLN A 32 -15.42 14.42 -29.15
N VAL A 33 -15.79 13.35 -28.46
CA VAL A 33 -17.01 13.28 -27.66
C VAL A 33 -16.63 13.06 -26.21
N ARG A 34 -17.14 13.91 -25.33
CA ARG A 34 -17.03 13.79 -23.87
C ARG A 34 -18.40 13.86 -23.23
N ILE A 35 -18.76 12.82 -22.48
CA ILE A 35 -20.05 12.71 -21.80
C ILE A 35 -19.79 12.66 -20.30
N SER A 36 -20.25 13.66 -19.54
CA SER A 36 -20.17 13.63 -18.09
C SER A 36 -21.06 12.52 -17.54
N LEU A 37 -20.53 11.77 -16.58
CA LEU A 37 -21.27 10.75 -15.81
C LEU A 37 -21.79 11.29 -14.49
N LYS A 38 -21.63 12.60 -14.24
CA LYS A 38 -22.19 13.26 -13.06
C LYS A 38 -23.70 13.29 -13.15
N GLY A 39 -24.37 12.92 -12.07
CA GLY A 39 -25.82 12.95 -12.02
C GLY A 39 -26.40 11.89 -11.09
N GLN A 40 -27.70 11.63 -11.26
CA GLN A 40 -28.40 10.61 -10.47
C GLN A 40 -28.25 9.25 -11.13
N TRP A 41 -27.76 8.28 -10.36
CA TRP A 41 -27.62 6.89 -10.76
C TRP A 41 -28.68 6.04 -10.08
N LYS A 42 -29.21 5.06 -10.79
CA LYS A 42 -30.01 4.01 -10.16
C LYS A 42 -29.08 3.02 -9.53
N TYR A 43 -29.33 2.69 -8.29
CA TYR A 43 -28.56 1.75 -7.50
C TYR A 43 -29.37 0.47 -7.25
N ASN A 44 -28.74 -0.67 -7.37
CA ASN A 44 -29.25 -1.93 -6.89
C ASN A 44 -28.13 -2.69 -6.16
N GLY A 45 -28.30 -2.91 -4.87
CA GLY A 45 -27.33 -3.62 -4.02
C GLY A 45 -27.48 -5.13 -3.99
N GLU A 46 -28.48 -5.69 -4.72
CA GLU A 46 -28.85 -7.11 -4.63
C GLU A 46 -28.73 -7.85 -5.97
N ILE A 47 -27.91 -7.32 -6.89
CA ILE A 47 -27.78 -7.92 -8.25
C ILE A 47 -27.11 -9.29 -8.20
N GLU A 48 -26.31 -9.57 -7.19
CA GLU A 48 -25.59 -10.84 -7.05
C GLU A 48 -25.91 -11.52 -5.72
N PRO A 49 -25.90 -12.85 -5.68
CA PRO A 49 -25.94 -13.55 -4.41
C PRO A 49 -24.84 -13.01 -3.50
N LYS A 50 -25.16 -12.78 -2.23
CA LYS A 50 -24.18 -12.34 -1.24
C LYS A 50 -22.95 -13.24 -1.40
N LEU A 51 -21.84 -12.63 -1.77
CA LEU A 51 -20.57 -13.36 -1.77
C LEU A 51 -20.44 -13.99 -0.37
N PRO A 52 -20.01 -15.25 -0.28
CA PRO A 52 -19.77 -15.84 1.03
C PRO A 52 -18.92 -14.82 1.82
N VAL A 53 -19.36 -14.50 3.04
CA VAL A 53 -18.61 -13.65 3.95
C VAL A 53 -17.32 -14.40 4.25
N GLY A 54 -16.37 -14.30 3.31
CA GLY A 54 -15.02 -14.78 3.50
C GLY A 54 -14.41 -13.95 4.61
N ARG A 55 -13.64 -14.57 5.47
CA ARG A 55 -12.69 -13.84 6.31
C ARG A 55 -11.87 -12.97 5.35
N GLY A 56 -11.81 -11.65 5.58
CA GLY A 56 -11.12 -10.74 4.66
C GLY A 56 -9.74 -11.30 4.31
N TYR A 57 -9.36 -11.25 3.03
CA TYR A 57 -8.10 -11.83 2.55
C TYR A 57 -6.88 -11.42 3.36
N SER A 58 -6.88 -10.19 3.86
CA SER A 58 -5.81 -9.65 4.72
C SER A 58 -5.62 -10.41 6.03
N ASN A 59 -6.64 -11.11 6.52
CA ASN A 59 -6.62 -11.82 7.80
C ASN A 59 -6.36 -13.32 7.67
N ASN A 60 -6.18 -13.82 6.44
CA ASN A 60 -5.83 -15.21 6.21
C ASN A 60 -4.32 -15.37 6.08
N ILE A 61 -3.78 -16.34 6.83
CA ILE A 61 -2.35 -16.68 6.79
C ILE A 61 -1.93 -16.96 5.34
N THR A 62 -0.82 -16.39 4.91
CA THR A 62 -0.21 -16.53 3.59
C THR A 62 -1.02 -16.00 2.40
N CYS A 63 -2.27 -15.60 2.57
CA CYS A 63 -3.14 -15.23 1.46
C CYS A 63 -2.58 -14.05 0.67
N MET A 64 -2.11 -12.99 1.35
CA MET A 64 -1.51 -11.82 0.72
C MET A 64 -0.22 -12.19 -0.03
N TYR A 65 0.62 -13.03 0.55
CA TYR A 65 1.81 -13.51 -0.13
C TYR A 65 1.45 -14.30 -1.39
N ASN A 66 0.58 -15.31 -1.28
CA ASN A 66 0.22 -16.18 -2.39
C ASN A 66 -0.46 -15.45 -3.55
N THR A 67 -1.20 -14.37 -3.26
CA THR A 67 -1.96 -13.63 -4.27
C THR A 67 -1.24 -12.41 -4.83
N LYS A 68 -0.29 -11.83 -4.10
CA LYS A 68 0.35 -10.56 -4.47
C LYS A 68 1.85 -10.69 -4.74
N ILE A 69 2.55 -11.57 -4.04
CA ILE A 69 4.01 -11.70 -4.14
C ILE A 69 4.39 -12.92 -4.96
N ALA A 70 3.86 -14.10 -4.64
CA ALA A 70 4.22 -15.33 -5.32
C ALA A 70 4.02 -15.29 -6.85
N PRO A 71 2.96 -14.65 -7.39
CA PRO A 71 2.79 -14.53 -8.83
C PRO A 71 3.84 -13.65 -9.53
N LEU A 72 4.61 -12.85 -8.78
CA LEU A 72 5.68 -12.03 -9.32
C LEU A 72 7.01 -12.80 -9.46
N LEU A 73 7.09 -13.98 -8.89
CA LEU A 73 8.29 -14.82 -9.00
C LEU A 73 8.33 -15.53 -10.35
N PRO A 74 9.47 -15.59 -11.03
CA PRO A 74 10.79 -15.08 -10.73
C PRO A 74 11.11 -13.73 -11.43
N TYR A 75 10.21 -12.76 -11.41
CA TYR A 75 10.42 -11.47 -12.09
C TYR A 75 11.70 -10.78 -11.61
N GLY A 76 12.55 -10.32 -12.56
CA GLY A 76 13.79 -9.62 -12.26
C GLY A 76 13.52 -8.22 -11.71
N ILE A 77 13.99 -7.94 -10.50
CA ILE A 77 13.84 -6.64 -9.82
C ILE A 77 15.18 -6.10 -9.33
N ARG A 78 15.25 -4.80 -9.04
CA ARG A 78 16.44 -4.15 -8.50
C ARG A 78 16.44 -4.04 -6.98
N GLY A 79 15.31 -4.26 -6.34
CA GLY A 79 15.14 -4.14 -4.90
C GLY A 79 13.70 -3.83 -4.53
N PHE A 80 13.46 -3.59 -3.26
CA PHE A 80 12.16 -3.30 -2.70
C PHE A 80 12.12 -1.92 -2.06
N LEU A 81 11.03 -1.19 -2.28
CA LEU A 81 10.68 -0.01 -1.50
C LEU A 81 9.53 -0.40 -0.57
N TRP A 82 9.76 -0.32 0.73
CA TRP A 82 8.80 -0.77 1.74
C TRP A 82 8.32 0.37 2.61
N TYR A 83 7.08 0.78 2.43
CA TYR A 83 6.43 1.82 3.22
C TYR A 83 5.16 1.24 3.85
N GLN A 84 5.28 0.68 5.04
CA GLN A 84 4.20 0.03 5.78
C GLN A 84 4.56 -0.01 7.26
N GLY A 85 3.55 -0.16 8.12
CA GLY A 85 3.76 -0.40 9.54
C GLY A 85 2.59 0.01 10.42
N GLU A 86 1.68 0.82 9.92
CA GLU A 86 0.59 1.43 10.68
C GLU A 86 -0.29 0.37 11.36
N GLY A 87 -0.67 -0.67 10.62
CA GLY A 87 -1.46 -1.78 11.16
C GLY A 87 -0.73 -2.64 12.21
N ASN A 88 0.59 -2.49 12.31
CA ASN A 88 1.44 -3.21 13.27
C ASN A 88 1.95 -2.33 14.42
N SER A 89 1.63 -1.03 14.41
CA SER A 89 2.20 -0.04 15.33
C SER A 89 1.92 -0.34 16.82
N GLY A 90 0.84 -1.07 17.11
CA GLY A 90 0.54 -1.56 18.45
C GLY A 90 1.35 -2.78 18.91
N GLN A 91 2.19 -3.35 18.05
CA GLN A 91 2.96 -4.57 18.34
C GLN A 91 4.44 -4.43 17.91
N PRO A 92 5.19 -3.45 18.45
CA PRO A 92 6.56 -3.18 18.03
C PRO A 92 7.50 -4.37 18.26
N GLU A 93 7.37 -5.08 19.38
CA GLU A 93 8.23 -6.24 19.68
C GLU A 93 8.04 -7.39 18.68
N LEU A 94 6.82 -7.61 18.23
CA LEU A 94 6.55 -8.59 17.17
C LEU A 94 7.12 -8.12 15.84
N TYR A 95 7.01 -6.83 15.53
CA TYR A 95 7.50 -6.27 14.28
C TYR A 95 9.02 -6.35 14.12
N LYS A 96 9.79 -6.25 15.22
CA LYS A 96 11.24 -6.51 15.26
C LYS A 96 11.62 -7.88 14.67
N GLN A 97 10.72 -8.84 14.75
CA GLN A 97 10.92 -10.19 14.20
C GLN A 97 10.32 -10.32 12.80
N LEU A 98 9.12 -9.78 12.59
CA LEU A 98 8.38 -9.94 11.34
C LEU A 98 9.07 -9.27 10.15
N GLN A 99 9.55 -8.04 10.29
CA GLN A 99 10.14 -7.30 9.18
C GLN A 99 11.45 -7.93 8.71
N PRO A 100 12.44 -8.25 9.56
CA PRO A 100 13.64 -8.96 9.13
C PRO A 100 13.35 -10.34 8.53
N THR A 101 12.39 -11.06 9.09
CA THR A 101 11.96 -12.36 8.56
C THR A 101 11.38 -12.23 7.16
N MET A 102 10.50 -11.27 6.93
CA MET A 102 9.93 -10.98 5.61
C MET A 102 11.02 -10.62 4.58
N ILE A 103 11.97 -9.75 4.96
CA ILE A 103 13.08 -9.35 4.10
C ILE A 103 13.90 -10.57 3.68
N THR A 104 14.21 -11.44 4.63
CA THR A 104 15.00 -12.65 4.40
C THR A 104 14.22 -13.65 3.53
N ASP A 105 12.94 -13.90 3.84
CA ASP A 105 12.10 -14.83 3.07
C ASP A 105 11.93 -14.35 1.62
N TRP A 106 11.67 -13.07 1.39
CA TRP A 106 11.52 -12.56 0.03
C TRP A 106 12.82 -12.63 -0.77
N ARG A 107 13.97 -12.35 -0.17
CA ARG A 107 15.28 -12.55 -0.83
C ARG A 107 15.50 -13.99 -1.27
N ILE A 108 15.18 -14.94 -0.39
CA ILE A 108 15.27 -16.37 -0.71
C ILE A 108 14.36 -16.70 -1.89
N ARG A 109 13.13 -16.23 -1.89
CA ARG A 109 12.13 -16.59 -2.90
C ARG A 109 12.34 -15.92 -4.25
N PHE A 110 12.88 -14.71 -4.28
CA PHE A 110 13.25 -14.05 -5.54
C PHE A 110 14.53 -14.60 -6.15
N GLU A 111 15.37 -15.31 -5.39
CA GLU A 111 16.61 -15.97 -5.85
C GLU A 111 17.59 -15.03 -6.58
N GLN A 112 17.58 -13.73 -6.22
CA GLN A 112 18.43 -12.71 -6.82
C GLN A 112 19.49 -12.15 -5.83
N GLY A 113 19.85 -12.95 -4.82
CA GLY A 113 20.82 -12.59 -3.81
C GLY A 113 20.32 -11.56 -2.80
N TYR A 114 21.22 -10.74 -2.29
CA TYR A 114 20.91 -9.72 -1.29
C TYR A 114 20.26 -8.48 -1.91
N LEU A 115 19.06 -8.64 -2.48
CA LEU A 115 18.30 -7.52 -3.03
C LEU A 115 18.17 -6.39 -2.01
N PRO A 116 18.41 -5.13 -2.41
CA PRO A 116 18.19 -3.98 -1.53
C PRO A 116 16.76 -3.89 -1.01
N PHE A 117 16.61 -3.63 0.28
CA PHE A 117 15.35 -3.23 0.90
C PHE A 117 15.47 -1.81 1.43
N LEU A 118 14.74 -0.89 0.84
CA LEU A 118 14.71 0.51 1.25
C LEU A 118 13.42 0.78 1.99
N LEU A 119 13.55 0.95 3.30
CA LEU A 119 12.44 1.09 4.23
C LEU A 119 12.07 2.57 4.37
N VAL A 120 10.80 2.86 4.57
CA VAL A 120 10.35 4.17 5.06
C VAL A 120 9.95 4.02 6.52
N GLN A 121 10.64 4.72 7.39
CA GLN A 121 10.25 4.79 8.80
C GLN A 121 8.95 5.56 8.92
N LEU A 122 7.99 5.09 9.74
CA LEU A 122 6.70 5.73 9.88
C LEU A 122 6.83 7.19 10.35
N PRO A 123 6.03 8.10 9.77
CA PRO A 123 6.03 9.51 10.13
C PRO A 123 5.47 9.73 11.55
N ASN A 124 5.51 10.97 11.98
CA ASN A 124 4.85 11.39 13.21
C ASN A 124 3.33 11.39 13.02
N ILE A 125 2.61 10.80 13.98
CA ILE A 125 1.15 10.86 14.08
C ILE A 125 0.75 10.99 15.56
N SER A 126 -0.25 11.81 15.85
CA SER A 126 -0.75 12.01 17.20
C SER A 126 -1.49 10.78 17.73
N GLY A 127 -1.31 10.48 19.00
CA GLY A 127 -2.10 9.45 19.72
C GLY A 127 -1.60 8.01 19.59
N GLY A 128 -0.42 7.77 19.00
CA GLY A 128 0.13 6.42 18.84
C GLY A 128 1.49 6.21 19.50
N SER A 129 1.85 4.94 19.75
CA SER A 129 3.18 4.52 20.26
C SER A 129 4.24 4.49 19.15
N CYS A 130 4.19 5.44 18.21
CA CYS A 130 5.00 5.41 16.99
C CYS A 130 6.52 5.44 17.26
N GLN A 131 6.97 5.96 18.42
CA GLN A 131 8.40 5.97 18.75
C GLN A 131 8.97 4.56 18.89
N TYR A 132 8.32 3.70 19.65
CA TYR A 132 8.77 2.30 19.83
C TYR A 132 8.67 1.49 18.53
N PHE A 133 7.67 1.80 17.72
CA PHE A 133 7.52 1.16 16.43
C PHE A 133 8.60 1.60 15.43
N ARG A 134 8.99 2.86 15.42
CA ARG A 134 10.12 3.35 14.62
C ARG A 134 11.45 2.71 15.01
N GLU A 135 11.67 2.46 16.31
CA GLU A 135 12.81 1.68 16.79
C GLU A 135 12.75 0.23 16.27
N ALA A 136 11.57 -0.38 16.32
CA ALA A 136 11.37 -1.73 15.79
C ALA A 136 11.65 -1.82 14.28
N GLN A 137 11.27 -0.80 13.50
CA GLN A 137 11.62 -0.73 12.09
C GLN A 137 13.14 -0.64 11.87
N ALA A 138 13.85 0.11 12.74
CA ALA A 138 15.29 0.30 12.64
C ALA A 138 16.10 -0.99 12.90
N GLU A 139 15.56 -1.97 13.59
CA GLU A 139 16.23 -3.27 13.80
C GLU A 139 16.58 -3.97 12.49
N SER A 140 15.79 -3.77 11.44
CA SER A 140 16.08 -4.35 10.12
C SER A 140 17.36 -3.80 9.46
N LEU A 141 17.88 -2.66 9.93
CA LEU A 141 19.15 -2.09 9.42
C LEU A 141 20.36 -2.96 9.75
N GLN A 142 20.23 -3.94 10.65
CA GLN A 142 21.29 -4.93 10.91
C GLN A 142 21.46 -5.92 9.75
N LEU A 143 20.49 -6.05 8.86
CA LEU A 143 20.58 -6.90 7.69
C LEU A 143 21.40 -6.21 6.58
N PRO A 144 22.19 -6.97 5.80
CA PRO A 144 22.91 -6.39 4.67
C PRO A 144 21.95 -5.81 3.63
N ASN A 145 22.38 -4.76 2.94
CA ASN A 145 21.61 -4.07 1.88
C ASN A 145 20.21 -3.64 2.32
N VAL A 146 20.07 -3.18 3.56
CA VAL A 146 18.86 -2.54 4.06
C VAL A 146 19.18 -1.09 4.37
N GLY A 147 18.43 -0.18 3.76
CA GLY A 147 18.50 1.26 4.01
C GLY A 147 17.18 1.81 4.52
N MET A 148 17.19 2.97 5.17
CA MET A 148 15.98 3.58 5.72
C MET A 148 15.91 5.07 5.40
N ALA A 149 14.74 5.49 4.90
CA ALA A 149 14.34 6.88 4.79
C ALA A 149 13.51 7.26 6.02
N VAL A 150 14.04 8.16 6.82
CA VAL A 150 13.32 8.73 7.98
C VAL A 150 12.28 9.73 7.49
N SER A 151 11.07 9.72 8.04
CA SER A 151 9.98 10.59 7.60
C SER A 151 9.26 11.33 8.74
N ILE A 152 9.87 11.35 9.92
CA ILE A 152 9.28 11.95 11.13
C ILE A 152 8.98 13.47 10.97
N ASP A 153 9.78 14.16 10.21
CA ASP A 153 9.71 15.60 9.96
C ASP A 153 8.78 16.00 8.81
N VAL A 154 8.28 15.02 8.05
CA VAL A 154 7.40 15.24 6.90
C VAL A 154 6.03 14.57 7.05
N GLY A 155 5.75 14.03 8.24
CA GLY A 155 4.45 13.53 8.62
C GLY A 155 3.46 14.65 8.95
N ASP A 156 2.20 14.28 9.05
CA ASP A 156 1.14 15.12 9.58
C ASP A 156 0.61 14.50 10.88
N PRO A 157 0.61 15.23 12.01
CA PRO A 157 0.11 14.71 13.27
C PRO A 157 -1.36 14.28 13.25
N TYR A 158 -2.14 14.78 12.29
CA TYR A 158 -3.58 14.58 12.19
C TYR A 158 -4.00 13.76 10.97
N ASP A 159 -3.06 13.49 10.04
CA ASP A 159 -3.32 12.68 8.84
C ASP A 159 -2.27 11.57 8.71
N ILE A 160 -2.74 10.32 8.79
CA ILE A 160 -1.89 9.14 8.59
C ILE A 160 -1.33 9.05 7.15
N HIS A 161 -1.92 9.78 6.20
CA HIS A 161 -1.51 9.84 4.80
C HIS A 161 -0.95 11.23 4.44
N PRO A 162 0.22 11.63 4.95
CA PRO A 162 0.76 12.95 4.67
C PRO A 162 0.96 13.18 3.16
N ASN A 163 0.52 14.33 2.67
CA ASN A 163 0.49 14.63 1.24
C ASN A 163 1.90 14.86 0.65
N ASN A 164 2.85 15.36 1.44
CA ASN A 164 4.20 15.65 0.97
C ASN A 164 5.08 14.41 0.93
N LYS A 165 5.03 13.66 -0.18
CA LYS A 165 5.85 12.47 -0.40
C LYS A 165 7.20 12.72 -1.07
N LYS A 166 7.44 13.94 -1.59
CA LYS A 166 8.69 14.28 -2.28
C LYS A 166 9.94 14.03 -1.43
N PRO A 167 10.04 14.51 -0.17
CA PRO A 167 11.22 14.24 0.66
C PRO A 167 11.44 12.75 0.94
N VAL A 168 10.36 11.96 1.04
CA VAL A 168 10.47 10.51 1.22
C VAL A 168 11.14 9.88 0.00
N GLY A 169 10.71 10.24 -1.21
CA GLY A 169 11.31 9.76 -2.45
C GLY A 169 12.79 10.17 -2.60
N GLU A 170 13.11 11.42 -2.26
CA GLU A 170 14.49 11.92 -2.31
C GLU A 170 15.40 11.16 -1.33
N ARG A 171 14.93 10.88 -0.12
CA ARG A 171 15.67 10.10 0.89
C ARG A 171 15.85 8.65 0.48
N LEU A 172 14.82 8.02 -0.08
CA LEU A 172 14.93 6.67 -0.65
C LEU A 172 15.94 6.63 -1.80
N TYR A 173 15.94 7.63 -2.68
CA TYR A 173 16.93 7.74 -3.76
C TYR A 173 18.37 7.84 -3.24
N LEU A 174 18.60 8.62 -2.18
CA LEU A 174 19.93 8.72 -1.57
C LEU A 174 20.38 7.36 -1.01
N ARG A 175 19.47 6.63 -0.33
CA ARG A 175 19.79 5.27 0.15
C ARG A 175 20.03 4.28 -0.97
N ALA A 176 19.38 4.44 -2.12
CA ALA A 176 19.58 3.57 -3.29
C ALA A 176 20.93 3.77 -3.98
N LYS A 177 21.63 4.87 -3.71
CA LYS A 177 22.96 5.19 -4.27
C LYS A 177 24.12 4.66 -3.43
N GLU A 178 23.89 4.32 -2.19
CA GLU A 178 24.85 3.73 -1.26
C GLU A 178 25.05 2.24 -1.54
#